data_7026927f721378a9d414221108e2632c
#
_entry.id   7026927f721378a9d414221108e2632c
#
_cell.length_a   1.000
_cell.length_b   1.000
_cell.length_c   1.000
_cell.angle_alpha   90.00
_cell.angle_beta   90.00
_cell.angle_gamma   90.00
#
_symmetry.space_group_name_H-M   'P 1'
#
loop_
_entity.id
_entity.type
_entity.pdbx_description
1 polymer ?
#
loop_
_entity_poly.entity_id
_entity_poly.type
_entity_poly.pdbx_seq_one_letter_code
_entity_poly.pdbx_strand_id
1 'polypeptide(L)'
;MAKKVFYDEDARARVLAGAKILYNAVKTTMGPKGRNVVIGKSYGGPSVTHDGVTVAKSIDIDEADDETLGFKVGAELIKQAANKMNDVAGDGTTTVTVLTYHILNEANKLIAAGHNPMLLRKGLERAASEIIKELGKLADDIRGDKKRIAEVATISAGDEAIGKLIADVMEKIGPNGVVTVEEGRGLELESEVEIGRAHV
;
A
#
# COMPACT_ATOMS: atom_id res chain seq x y z
N MET A 1 -19.58 1.18 24.56
CA MET A 1 -18.86 -0.02 25.00
C MET A 1 -17.76 0.36 25.99
N ALA A 2 -17.57 -0.42 27.07
CA ALA A 2 -16.44 -0.22 27.99
C ALA A 2 -15.13 -0.56 27.24
N LYS A 3 -14.13 0.31 27.41
CA LYS A 3 -12.79 0.06 26.82
C LYS A 3 -12.11 -1.03 27.67
N LYS A 4 -11.60 -2.08 27.00
CA LYS A 4 -10.77 -3.11 27.61
C LYS A 4 -9.30 -2.75 27.37
N VAL A 5 -8.46 -2.93 28.38
CA VAL A 5 -7.02 -2.62 28.31
C VAL A 5 -6.24 -3.93 28.41
N PHE A 6 -5.31 -4.12 27.48
CA PHE A 6 -4.38 -5.24 27.45
C PHE A 6 -2.96 -4.75 27.71
N TYR A 7 -2.12 -5.58 28.30
CA TYR A 7 -0.77 -5.21 28.72
C TYR A 7 0.25 -6.19 28.17
N ASP A 8 1.47 -5.74 28.09
CA ASP A 8 2.68 -6.52 27.84
C ASP A 8 2.59 -7.47 26.65
N GLU A 9 2.81 -8.75 26.88
CA GLU A 9 2.86 -9.77 25.84
C GLU A 9 1.50 -10.01 25.19
N ASP A 10 0.41 -10.00 25.97
CA ASP A 10 -0.95 -10.20 25.42
C ASP A 10 -1.33 -9.07 24.47
N ALA A 11 -1.03 -7.82 24.83
CA ALA A 11 -1.27 -6.67 23.97
C ALA A 11 -0.50 -6.78 22.65
N ARG A 12 0.78 -7.12 22.72
CA ARG A 12 1.61 -7.30 21.51
C ARG A 12 1.16 -8.45 20.64
N ALA A 13 0.78 -9.58 21.23
CA ALA A 13 0.30 -10.75 20.52
C ALA A 13 -0.99 -10.43 19.73
N ARG A 14 -1.93 -9.70 20.34
CA ARG A 14 -3.19 -9.29 19.71
C ARG A 14 -2.96 -8.33 18.53
N VAL A 15 -2.13 -7.33 18.72
CA VAL A 15 -1.76 -6.38 17.65
C VAL A 15 -1.09 -7.14 16.49
N LEU A 16 -0.17 -8.05 16.78
CA LEU A 16 0.52 -8.83 15.75
C LEU A 16 -0.43 -9.80 15.04
N ALA A 17 -1.40 -10.38 15.74
CA ALA A 17 -2.42 -11.24 15.14
C ALA A 17 -3.29 -10.48 14.13
N GLY A 18 -3.78 -9.30 14.48
CA GLY A 18 -4.52 -8.44 13.57
C GLY A 18 -3.71 -8.00 12.36
N ALA A 19 -2.45 -7.60 12.59
CA ALA A 19 -1.50 -7.31 11.54
C ALA A 19 -1.29 -8.49 10.58
N LYS A 20 -1.23 -9.72 11.10
CA LYS A 20 -1.06 -10.95 10.34
C LYS A 20 -2.26 -11.27 9.44
N ILE A 21 -3.48 -10.97 9.89
CA ILE A 21 -4.69 -11.15 9.09
C ILE A 21 -4.60 -10.29 7.83
N LEU A 22 -4.31 -9.00 8.00
CA LEU A 22 -4.17 -8.07 6.88
C LEU A 22 -3.03 -8.46 5.94
N TYR A 23 -1.85 -8.76 6.50
CA TYR A 23 -0.70 -9.23 5.74
C TYR A 23 -1.03 -10.47 4.91
N ASN A 24 -1.71 -11.47 5.48
CA ASN A 24 -2.05 -12.71 4.77
C ASN A 24 -2.97 -12.48 3.57
N ALA A 25 -3.90 -11.54 3.67
CA ALA A 25 -4.78 -11.20 2.57
C ALA A 25 -4.02 -10.44 1.45
N VAL A 26 -3.24 -9.43 1.83
CA VAL A 26 -2.56 -8.54 0.87
C VAL A 26 -1.38 -9.21 0.17
N LYS A 27 -0.58 -10.02 0.88
CA LYS A 27 0.62 -10.67 0.29
C LYS A 27 0.32 -11.55 -0.91
N THR A 28 -0.90 -12.06 -1.03
CA THR A 28 -1.29 -12.95 -2.13
C THR A 28 -1.33 -12.23 -3.48
N THR A 29 -1.45 -10.91 -3.48
CA THR A 29 -1.47 -10.08 -4.68
C THR A 29 -0.08 -9.67 -5.15
N MET A 30 0.98 -9.98 -4.40
CA MET A 30 2.33 -9.49 -4.64
C MET A 30 3.05 -10.22 -5.78
N GLY A 31 3.72 -9.44 -6.64
CA GLY A 31 4.69 -9.91 -7.61
C GLY A 31 4.08 -10.60 -8.85
N PRO A 32 4.93 -11.14 -9.75
CA PRO A 32 4.50 -11.70 -11.04
C PRO A 32 3.64 -12.97 -10.92
N LYS A 33 3.60 -13.61 -9.76
CA LYS A 33 2.71 -14.72 -9.43
C LYS A 33 1.56 -14.29 -8.51
N GLY A 34 1.35 -12.99 -8.38
CA GLY A 34 0.24 -12.41 -7.61
C GLY A 34 -1.10 -12.91 -8.11
N ARG A 35 -2.02 -13.12 -7.18
CA ARG A 35 -3.37 -13.62 -7.46
C ARG A 35 -4.38 -12.55 -7.14
N ASN A 36 -5.51 -12.59 -7.84
CA ASN A 36 -6.65 -11.79 -7.50
C ASN A 36 -7.28 -12.26 -6.18
N VAL A 37 -7.81 -11.31 -5.44
CA VAL A 37 -8.60 -11.52 -4.23
C VAL A 37 -10.06 -11.23 -4.56
N VAL A 38 -10.94 -12.08 -4.09
CA VAL A 38 -12.39 -11.90 -4.22
C VAL A 38 -12.92 -11.30 -2.93
N ILE A 39 -13.50 -10.11 -3.03
CA ILE A 39 -14.06 -9.37 -1.90
C ILE A 39 -15.58 -9.49 -1.94
N GLY A 40 -16.18 -10.11 -0.91
CA GLY A 40 -17.62 -10.12 -0.73
C GLY A 40 -18.14 -8.72 -0.40
N LYS A 41 -19.24 -8.33 -1.00
CA LYS A 41 -19.95 -7.09 -0.69
C LYS A 41 -21.30 -7.39 -0.07
N SER A 42 -21.74 -6.58 0.87
CA SER A 42 -23.06 -6.68 1.49
C SER A 42 -24.20 -6.40 0.50
N TYR A 43 -23.92 -5.64 -0.56
CA TYR A 43 -24.85 -5.29 -1.61
C TYR A 43 -24.13 -5.33 -2.96
N GLY A 44 -24.75 -5.99 -3.95
CA GLY A 44 -24.15 -6.20 -5.27
C GLY A 44 -23.36 -7.50 -5.37
N GLY A 45 -22.68 -7.70 -6.49
CA GLY A 45 -21.81 -8.86 -6.73
C GLY A 45 -20.46 -8.74 -6.03
N PRO A 46 -19.72 -9.86 -5.88
CA PRO A 46 -18.36 -9.84 -5.36
C PRO A 46 -17.44 -9.01 -6.28
N SER A 47 -16.48 -8.33 -5.68
CA SER A 47 -15.44 -7.57 -6.42
C SER A 47 -14.17 -8.40 -6.50
N VAL A 48 -13.57 -8.46 -7.67
CA VAL A 48 -12.28 -9.15 -7.88
C VAL A 48 -11.21 -8.09 -8.12
N THR A 49 -10.15 -8.13 -7.34
CA THR A 49 -9.03 -7.16 -7.46
C THR A 49 -7.70 -7.80 -7.11
N HIS A 50 -6.62 -7.26 -7.64
CA HIS A 50 -5.25 -7.56 -7.23
C HIS A 50 -4.57 -6.34 -6.57
N ASP A 51 -5.27 -5.22 -6.44
CA ASP A 51 -4.73 -4.03 -5.79
C ASP A 51 -4.66 -4.20 -4.27
N GLY A 52 -3.44 -4.09 -3.73
CA GLY A 52 -3.18 -4.29 -2.31
C GLY A 52 -3.86 -3.28 -1.39
N VAL A 53 -4.03 -2.03 -1.84
CA VAL A 53 -4.76 -0.99 -1.06
C VAL A 53 -6.23 -1.30 -0.98
N THR A 54 -6.84 -1.67 -2.09
CA THR A 54 -8.26 -2.06 -2.14
C THR A 54 -8.53 -3.27 -1.26
N VAL A 55 -7.66 -4.28 -1.33
CA VAL A 55 -7.74 -5.45 -0.43
C VAL A 55 -7.60 -5.03 1.03
N ALA A 56 -6.59 -4.23 1.37
CA ALA A 56 -6.38 -3.77 2.74
C ALA A 56 -7.56 -2.98 3.30
N LYS A 57 -8.14 -2.08 2.51
CA LYS A 57 -9.31 -1.28 2.90
C LYS A 57 -10.57 -2.11 3.11
N SER A 58 -10.73 -3.20 2.33
CA SER A 58 -11.92 -4.06 2.41
C SER A 58 -11.95 -4.97 3.63
N ILE A 59 -10.79 -5.18 4.29
CA ILE A 59 -10.73 -6.02 5.48
C ILE A 59 -11.26 -5.25 6.67
N ASP A 60 -12.34 -5.73 7.24
CA ASP A 60 -12.81 -5.33 8.56
C ASP A 60 -12.74 -6.55 9.49
N ILE A 61 -12.22 -6.34 10.69
CA ILE A 61 -12.09 -7.39 11.68
C ILE A 61 -13.22 -7.21 12.68
N ASP A 62 -14.11 -8.20 12.74
CA ASP A 62 -15.12 -8.24 13.77
C ASP A 62 -14.47 -8.69 15.10
N GLU A 63 -14.63 -7.86 16.10
CA GLU A 63 -14.15 -8.12 17.46
C GLU A 63 -15.32 -8.56 18.37
N ALA A 64 -16.11 -9.53 17.88
CA ALA A 64 -17.28 -10.03 18.60
C ALA A 64 -16.89 -10.80 19.87
N ASP A 65 -15.75 -11.44 19.86
CA ASP A 65 -15.28 -12.31 20.96
C ASP A 65 -14.07 -11.73 21.69
N ASP A 66 -13.92 -12.12 22.96
CA ASP A 66 -12.77 -11.74 23.78
C ASP A 66 -11.41 -12.15 23.18
N GLU A 67 -11.39 -13.21 22.38
CA GLU A 67 -10.18 -13.69 21.71
C GLU A 67 -9.70 -12.76 20.59
N THR A 68 -10.61 -12.12 19.88
CA THR A 68 -10.32 -11.24 18.74
C THR A 68 -10.16 -9.76 19.12
N LEU A 69 -10.51 -9.40 20.36
CA LEU A 69 -10.35 -8.02 20.86
C LEU A 69 -8.89 -7.55 20.74
N GLY A 70 -8.69 -6.38 20.11
CA GLY A 70 -7.39 -5.78 19.88
C GLY A 70 -6.77 -6.14 18.52
N PHE A 71 -7.35 -7.07 17.75
CA PHE A 71 -6.87 -7.42 16.41
C PHE A 71 -7.08 -6.27 15.42
N LYS A 72 -8.20 -5.57 15.53
CA LYS A 72 -8.52 -4.41 14.69
C LYS A 72 -7.44 -3.33 14.78
N VAL A 73 -6.89 -3.10 15.97
CA VAL A 73 -5.80 -2.14 16.18
C VAL A 73 -4.58 -2.50 15.35
N GLY A 74 -4.17 -3.78 15.35
CA GLY A 74 -3.04 -4.26 14.57
C GLY A 74 -3.23 -4.12 13.06
N ALA A 75 -4.42 -4.45 12.57
CA ALA A 75 -4.77 -4.28 11.16
C ALA A 75 -4.76 -2.80 10.77
N GLU A 76 -5.35 -1.91 11.58
CA GLU A 76 -5.41 -0.48 11.30
C GLU A 76 -4.03 0.17 11.26
N LEU A 77 -3.08 -0.25 12.11
CA LEU A 77 -1.70 0.24 12.06
C LEU A 77 -1.03 -0.05 10.70
N ILE A 78 -1.23 -1.24 10.14
CA ILE A 78 -0.70 -1.58 8.82
C ILE A 78 -1.47 -0.87 7.71
N LYS A 79 -2.80 -0.74 7.81
CA LYS A 79 -3.60 0.06 6.86
C LYS A 79 -3.11 1.50 6.78
N GLN A 80 -2.77 2.13 7.91
CA GLN A 80 -2.22 3.48 7.92
C GLN A 80 -0.91 3.58 7.14
N ALA A 81 -0.01 2.58 7.26
CA ALA A 81 1.23 2.55 6.50
C ALA A 81 0.96 2.41 5.00
N ALA A 82 0.03 1.54 4.60
CA ALA A 82 -0.37 1.34 3.21
C ALA A 82 -1.02 2.60 2.61
N ASN A 83 -1.94 3.23 3.35
CA ASN A 83 -2.58 4.48 2.92
C ASN A 83 -1.55 5.60 2.74
N LYS A 84 -0.65 5.78 3.71
CA LYS A 84 0.40 6.80 3.61
C LYS A 84 1.33 6.57 2.40
N MET A 85 1.66 5.31 2.08
CA MET A 85 2.43 4.98 0.88
C MET A 85 1.66 5.34 -0.39
N ASN A 86 0.36 5.01 -0.44
CA ASN A 86 -0.52 5.38 -1.56
C ASN A 86 -0.57 6.89 -1.77
N ASP A 87 -0.74 7.67 -0.69
CA ASP A 87 -0.85 9.12 -0.76
C ASP A 87 0.45 9.81 -1.21
N VAL A 88 1.60 9.23 -0.87
CA VAL A 88 2.92 9.80 -1.17
C VAL A 88 3.46 9.34 -2.53
N ALA A 89 3.33 8.06 -2.86
CA ALA A 89 3.97 7.45 -4.02
C ALA A 89 2.99 6.88 -5.05
N GLY A 90 1.72 6.66 -4.68
CA GLY A 90 0.74 6.03 -5.56
C GLY A 90 0.98 4.54 -5.82
N ASP A 91 2.07 3.98 -5.29
CA ASP A 91 2.48 2.58 -5.49
C ASP A 91 3.17 2.02 -4.24
N GLY A 92 3.51 0.72 -4.25
CA GLY A 92 4.24 0.06 -3.16
C GLY A 92 3.39 -0.29 -1.94
N THR A 93 2.08 -0.20 -2.01
CA THR A 93 1.14 -0.46 -0.90
C THR A 93 1.19 -1.91 -0.41
N THR A 94 1.28 -2.87 -1.33
CA THR A 94 1.47 -4.29 -1.01
C THR A 94 2.83 -4.52 -0.36
N THR A 95 3.89 -3.93 -0.92
CA THR A 95 5.26 -4.05 -0.41
C THR A 95 5.38 -3.50 1.00
N VAL A 96 4.87 -2.30 1.27
CA VAL A 96 4.91 -1.70 2.61
C VAL A 96 4.13 -2.50 3.63
N THR A 97 2.98 -3.08 3.25
CA THR A 97 2.20 -3.97 4.11
C THR A 97 3.01 -5.20 4.53
N VAL A 98 3.67 -5.84 3.57
CA VAL A 98 4.52 -7.02 3.80
C VAL A 98 5.71 -6.67 4.68
N LEU A 99 6.42 -5.59 4.36
CA LEU A 99 7.59 -5.13 5.14
C LEU A 99 7.21 -4.77 6.57
N THR A 100 6.13 -4.01 6.75
CA THR A 100 5.67 -3.58 8.08
C THR A 100 5.36 -4.79 8.97
N TYR A 101 4.64 -5.78 8.43
CA TYR A 101 4.35 -7.00 9.19
C TYR A 101 5.63 -7.75 9.59
N HIS A 102 6.56 -7.95 8.66
CA HIS A 102 7.80 -8.67 8.96
C HIS A 102 8.68 -7.92 9.96
N ILE A 103 8.82 -6.60 9.84
CA ILE A 103 9.55 -5.78 10.81
C ILE A 103 8.93 -5.89 12.20
N LEU A 104 7.60 -5.79 12.31
CA LEU A 104 6.91 -5.94 13.58
C LEU A 104 7.07 -7.34 14.17
N ASN A 105 6.95 -8.37 13.35
CA ASN A 105 7.08 -9.76 13.77
C ASN A 105 8.49 -10.07 14.31
N GLU A 106 9.54 -9.66 13.59
CA GLU A 106 10.92 -9.88 14.03
C GLU A 106 11.26 -9.01 15.26
N ALA A 107 10.81 -7.76 15.29
CA ALA A 107 10.98 -6.92 16.47
C ALA A 107 10.30 -7.52 17.72
N ASN A 108 9.10 -8.09 17.57
CA ASN A 108 8.40 -8.74 18.68
C ASN A 108 9.16 -9.97 19.22
N LYS A 109 9.76 -10.78 18.34
CA LYS A 109 10.62 -11.89 18.74
C LYS A 109 11.82 -11.43 19.57
N LEU A 110 12.47 -10.34 19.14
CA LEU A 110 13.61 -9.78 19.86
C LEU A 110 13.18 -9.22 21.23
N ILE A 111 12.02 -8.54 21.31
CA ILE A 111 11.49 -8.05 22.58
C ILE A 111 11.16 -9.21 23.52
N ALA A 112 10.54 -10.28 23.01
CA ALA A 112 10.27 -11.49 23.80
C ALA A 112 11.55 -12.17 24.28
N ALA A 113 12.65 -12.06 23.53
CA ALA A 113 13.98 -12.54 23.93
C ALA A 113 14.70 -11.59 24.93
N GLY A 114 14.06 -10.52 25.39
CA GLY A 114 14.60 -9.59 26.40
C GLY A 114 15.37 -8.39 25.84
N HIS A 115 15.36 -8.16 24.52
CA HIS A 115 15.99 -6.97 23.96
C HIS A 115 15.21 -5.70 24.30
N ASN A 116 15.93 -4.60 24.52
CA ASN A 116 15.33 -3.33 24.86
C ASN A 116 14.61 -2.71 23.65
N PRO A 117 13.28 -2.45 23.73
CA PRO A 117 12.49 -1.91 22.61
C PRO A 117 12.99 -0.54 22.11
N MET A 118 13.50 0.31 23.01
CA MET A 118 14.00 1.64 22.64
C MET A 118 15.30 1.58 21.85
N LEU A 119 16.16 0.58 22.14
CA LEU A 119 17.36 0.33 21.35
C LEU A 119 17.03 -0.25 19.98
N LEU A 120 16.06 -1.17 19.92
CA LEU A 120 15.54 -1.70 18.66
C LEU A 120 15.00 -0.58 17.76
N ARG A 121 14.20 0.32 18.32
CA ARG A 121 13.69 1.48 17.59
C ARG A 121 14.82 2.32 16.97
N LYS A 122 15.83 2.68 17.77
CA LYS A 122 17.00 3.45 17.26
C LYS A 122 17.74 2.70 16.17
N GLY A 123 17.86 1.37 16.30
CA GLY A 123 18.46 0.52 15.28
C GLY A 123 17.68 0.53 13.97
N LEU A 124 16.36 0.43 14.03
CA LEU A 124 15.47 0.50 12.86
C LEU A 124 15.53 1.88 12.18
N GLU A 125 15.51 2.97 12.95
CA GLU A 125 15.62 4.34 12.41
C GLU A 125 16.95 4.55 11.68
N ARG A 126 18.07 4.05 12.25
CA ARG A 126 19.38 4.10 11.61
C ARG A 126 19.45 3.24 10.34
N ALA A 127 18.94 2.02 10.39
CA ALA A 127 18.89 1.13 9.24
C ALA A 127 18.05 1.73 8.11
N ALA A 128 16.88 2.29 8.42
CA ALA A 128 16.04 2.98 7.44
C ALA A 128 16.79 4.14 6.75
N SER A 129 17.51 4.96 7.52
CA SER A 129 18.29 6.07 6.97
C SER A 129 19.38 5.61 5.99
N GLU A 130 20.09 4.53 6.30
CA GLU A 130 21.10 3.97 5.40
C GLU A 130 20.47 3.33 4.15
N ILE A 131 19.40 2.58 4.31
CA ILE A 131 18.67 1.97 3.19
C ILE A 131 18.16 3.05 2.22
N ILE A 132 17.59 4.15 2.73
CA ILE A 132 17.10 5.26 1.90
C ILE A 132 18.23 5.87 1.07
N LYS A 133 19.43 6.04 1.64
CA LYS A 133 20.60 6.55 0.90
C LYS A 133 21.00 5.59 -0.23
N GLU A 134 21.03 4.30 0.03
CA GLU A 134 21.37 3.30 -0.99
C GLU A 134 20.30 3.19 -2.07
N LEU A 135 19.02 3.23 -1.71
CA LEU A 135 17.92 3.27 -2.68
C LEU A 135 18.01 4.50 -3.59
N GLY A 136 18.39 5.66 -3.05
CA GLY A 136 18.61 6.87 -3.87
C GLY A 136 19.71 6.72 -4.94
N LYS A 137 20.70 5.84 -4.70
CA LYS A 137 21.75 5.54 -5.70
C LYS A 137 21.28 4.55 -6.77
N LEU A 138 20.29 3.71 -6.45
CA LEU A 138 19.74 2.69 -7.34
C LEU A 138 18.58 3.22 -8.17
N ALA A 139 17.99 4.35 -7.78
CA ALA A 139 16.84 4.92 -8.46
C ALA A 139 17.26 5.59 -9.78
N ASP A 140 16.57 5.25 -10.85
CA ASP A 140 16.70 5.90 -12.15
C ASP A 140 15.74 7.08 -12.24
N ASP A 141 16.24 8.24 -12.70
CA ASP A 141 15.37 9.39 -13.02
C ASP A 141 14.79 9.21 -14.42
N ILE A 142 13.47 9.06 -14.48
CA ILE A 142 12.74 8.85 -15.73
C ILE A 142 12.05 10.12 -16.26
N ARG A 143 12.25 11.28 -15.61
CA ARG A 143 11.63 12.54 -16.04
C ARG A 143 12.11 12.93 -17.42
N GLY A 144 11.14 13.09 -18.34
CA GLY A 144 11.41 13.42 -19.75
C GLY A 144 11.74 12.21 -20.65
N ASP A 145 11.84 11.01 -20.10
CA ASP A 145 11.96 9.78 -20.90
C ASP A 145 10.57 9.16 -21.12
N LYS A 146 9.96 9.51 -22.25
CA LYS A 146 8.63 9.03 -22.65
C LYS A 146 8.51 7.50 -22.64
N LYS A 147 9.56 6.80 -23.06
CA LYS A 147 9.56 5.33 -23.12
C LYS A 147 9.51 4.74 -21.71
N ARG A 148 10.34 5.23 -20.81
CA ARG A 148 10.36 4.79 -19.41
C ARG A 148 9.05 5.15 -18.68
N ILE A 149 8.48 6.31 -18.96
CA ILE A 149 7.17 6.70 -18.44
C ILE A 149 6.09 5.73 -18.93
N ALA A 150 6.09 5.37 -20.22
CA ALA A 150 5.15 4.39 -20.76
C ALA A 150 5.31 3.00 -20.11
N GLU A 151 6.55 2.55 -19.88
CA GLU A 151 6.83 1.29 -19.20
C GLU A 151 6.27 1.26 -17.77
N VAL A 152 6.48 2.33 -16.99
CA VAL A 152 5.96 2.45 -15.62
C VAL A 152 4.44 2.51 -15.62
N ALA A 153 3.84 3.33 -16.50
CA ALA A 153 2.40 3.45 -16.61
C ALA A 153 1.74 2.13 -17.05
N THR A 154 2.38 1.38 -17.96
CA THR A 154 1.92 0.05 -18.38
C THR A 154 1.90 -0.95 -17.23
N ILE A 155 2.96 -0.96 -16.40
CA ILE A 155 3.03 -1.83 -15.23
C ILE A 155 1.91 -1.48 -14.23
N SER A 156 1.69 -0.19 -14.02
CA SER A 156 0.68 0.32 -13.07
C SER A 156 -0.75 0.03 -13.53
N ALA A 157 -1.03 0.24 -14.81
CA ALA A 157 -2.35 0.02 -15.41
C ALA A 157 -2.63 -1.46 -15.73
N GLY A 158 -1.58 -2.27 -15.90
CA GLY A 158 -1.70 -3.64 -16.40
C GLY A 158 -2.08 -3.71 -17.90
N ASP A 159 -2.03 -2.58 -18.62
CA ASP A 159 -2.43 -2.46 -20.02
C ASP A 159 -1.47 -1.54 -20.79
N GLU A 160 -0.95 -2.00 -21.92
CA GLU A 160 0.02 -1.27 -22.74
C GLU A 160 -0.59 -0.06 -23.46
N ALA A 161 -1.86 -0.15 -23.87
CA ALA A 161 -2.54 0.95 -24.55
C ALA A 161 -2.76 2.13 -23.58
N ILE A 162 -3.17 1.83 -22.36
CA ILE A 162 -3.32 2.83 -21.27
C ILE A 162 -1.95 3.44 -20.95
N GLY A 163 -0.91 2.61 -20.82
CA GLY A 163 0.44 3.10 -20.50
C GLY A 163 0.98 4.07 -21.56
N LYS A 164 0.79 3.75 -22.84
CA LYS A 164 1.17 4.63 -23.95
C LYS A 164 0.37 5.94 -23.94
N LEU A 165 -0.94 5.86 -23.74
CA LEU A 165 -1.81 7.04 -23.68
C LEU A 165 -1.38 8.00 -22.55
N ILE A 166 -1.09 7.47 -21.36
CA ILE A 166 -0.59 8.27 -20.23
C ILE A 166 0.73 8.95 -20.59
N ALA A 167 1.67 8.22 -21.20
CA ALA A 167 2.96 8.79 -21.62
C ALA A 167 2.80 9.90 -22.67
N ASP A 168 1.89 9.72 -23.62
CA ASP A 168 1.55 10.74 -24.63
C ASP A 168 0.93 12.01 -23.99
N VAL A 169 0.04 11.82 -23.01
CA VAL A 169 -0.55 12.94 -22.28
C VAL A 169 0.51 13.67 -21.47
N MET A 170 1.36 12.94 -20.73
CA MET A 170 2.45 13.56 -19.95
C MET A 170 3.44 14.33 -20.82
N GLU A 171 3.74 13.85 -22.03
CA GLU A 171 4.58 14.57 -22.97
C GLU A 171 3.94 15.90 -23.42
N LYS A 172 2.62 15.90 -23.66
CA LYS A 172 1.86 17.08 -24.08
C LYS A 172 1.75 18.14 -23.00
N ILE A 173 1.49 17.73 -21.77
CA ILE A 173 1.26 18.67 -20.65
C ILE A 173 2.56 19.11 -19.97
N GLY A 174 3.64 18.36 -20.19
CA GLY A 174 4.94 18.65 -19.58
C GLY A 174 5.06 18.21 -18.11
N PRO A 175 6.27 18.43 -17.50
CA PRO A 175 6.60 17.85 -16.20
C PRO A 175 5.82 18.43 -15.00
N ASN A 176 5.17 19.57 -15.19
CA ASN A 176 4.38 20.24 -14.15
C ASN A 176 2.86 20.07 -14.35
N GLY A 177 2.46 19.32 -15.37
CA GLY A 177 1.06 19.04 -15.63
C GLY A 177 0.47 18.03 -14.65
N VAL A 178 -0.82 18.14 -14.38
CA VAL A 178 -1.56 17.20 -13.56
C VAL A 178 -2.34 16.25 -14.48
N VAL A 179 -2.21 14.95 -14.25
CA VAL A 179 -2.99 13.92 -14.95
C VAL A 179 -3.99 13.33 -13.99
N THR A 180 -5.25 13.32 -14.37
CA THR A 180 -6.33 12.60 -13.68
C THR A 180 -6.83 11.47 -14.58
N VAL A 181 -7.24 10.37 -13.98
CA VAL A 181 -7.82 9.22 -14.67
C VAL A 181 -9.22 8.99 -14.12
N GLU A 182 -10.21 8.97 -15.01
CA GLU A 182 -11.62 8.79 -14.65
C GLU A 182 -12.25 7.72 -15.53
N GLU A 183 -13.34 7.11 -15.07
CA GLU A 183 -14.13 6.20 -15.90
C GLU A 183 -14.86 7.00 -16.99
N GLY A 184 -14.51 6.70 -18.25
CA GLY A 184 -15.18 7.27 -19.42
C GLY A 184 -16.59 6.73 -19.60
N ARG A 185 -17.45 7.51 -20.26
CA ARG A 185 -18.80 7.08 -20.64
C ARG A 185 -18.83 6.29 -21.95
N GLY A 186 -17.71 6.33 -22.70
CA GLY A 186 -17.52 5.64 -23.98
C GLY A 186 -16.93 4.25 -23.84
N LEU A 187 -16.76 3.57 -24.98
CA LEU A 187 -16.10 2.27 -25.06
C LEU A 187 -14.60 2.39 -25.42
N GLU A 188 -14.16 3.58 -25.79
CA GLU A 188 -12.80 3.86 -26.23
C GLU A 188 -12.05 4.68 -25.17
N LEU A 189 -10.71 4.58 -25.21
CA LEU A 189 -9.84 5.41 -24.40
C LEU A 189 -9.75 6.81 -25.00
N GLU A 190 -10.11 7.82 -24.23
CA GLU A 190 -10.08 9.22 -24.63
C GLU A 190 -9.12 9.99 -23.73
N SER A 191 -8.50 11.05 -24.28
CA SER A 191 -7.73 12.01 -23.50
C SER A 191 -8.17 13.42 -23.81
N GLU A 192 -8.44 14.20 -22.76
CA GLU A 192 -8.79 15.62 -22.86
C GLU A 192 -7.69 16.45 -22.18
N VAL A 193 -7.31 17.56 -22.81
CA VAL A 193 -6.31 18.48 -22.26
C VAL A 193 -6.96 19.82 -21.99
N GLU A 194 -7.07 20.20 -20.73
CA GLU A 194 -7.54 21.52 -20.34
C GLU A 194 -6.35 22.45 -20.08
N ILE A 195 -6.32 23.60 -20.79
CA ILE A 195 -5.25 24.60 -20.64
C ILE A 195 -5.80 25.79 -19.86
N GLY A 196 -5.09 26.19 -18.79
CA GLY A 196 -5.35 27.46 -18.07
C GLY A 196 -6.34 27.36 -16.92
N ARG A 197 -6.75 26.17 -16.48
CA ARG A 197 -7.50 25.98 -15.23
C ARG A 197 -6.54 25.63 -14.09
N ALA A 198 -6.07 26.66 -13.37
CA ALA A 198 -5.51 26.43 -12.04
C ALA A 198 -6.69 26.17 -11.10
N HIS A 199 -6.80 24.95 -10.57
CA HIS A 199 -7.63 24.73 -9.40
C HIS A 199 -6.91 25.33 -8.18
N VAL A 200 -7.51 26.37 -7.62
CA VAL A 200 -7.14 26.95 -6.33
C VAL A 200 -7.76 26.11 -5.22
#